data_9821aeb7877e195df790e1e55eeb8134
#
_entry.id   9821aeb7877e195df790e1e55eeb8134
#
_cell.length_a   1.000
_cell.length_b   1.000
_cell.length_c   1.000
_cell.angle_alpha   90.00
_cell.angle_beta   90.00
_cell.angle_gamma   90.00
#
_symmetry.space_group_name_H-M   'P 1'
#
loop_
_entity.id
_entity.type
_entity.pdbx_description
1 polymer ?
#
loop_
_entity_poly.entity_id
_entity_poly.type
_entity_poly.pdbx_seq_one_letter_code
_entity_poly.pdbx_strand_id
1 'polypeptide(L)'
;DDNPAERLEMSVRLPGGTVANFPPRLAAYFPPRELTDEDRHKTEEYRAEAERKRCLEGMDGVDVWTALGIRLDVHVMTDGEVARVAQLSQKANQFDVCTNRYSEAEIRELGREGLVVTAHAKDRFGDQGLIAFVIVKGNEILDWVMSCRVMGRGIEERVQAEVERMAAARGVRELSAEGRDSGKNAP
;
A
#
# COMPACT_ATOMS: atom_id res chain seq x y z
N ASP A 1 -16.75 5.32 17.26
CA ASP A 1 -17.30 4.94 15.97
C ASP A 1 -18.50 5.81 15.62
N ASP A 2 -18.69 6.15 14.36
CA ASP A 2 -19.81 6.94 13.87
C ASP A 2 -21.00 6.07 13.44
N ASN A 3 -20.78 4.76 13.25
CA ASN A 3 -21.83 3.81 12.89
C ASN A 3 -22.71 3.43 14.10
N PRO A 4 -24.02 3.77 14.11
CA PRO A 4 -24.91 3.45 15.23
C PRO A 4 -25.05 1.95 15.51
N ALA A 5 -25.02 1.10 14.47
CA ALA A 5 -25.15 -0.35 14.63
C ALA A 5 -23.93 -0.96 15.31
N GLU A 6 -22.72 -0.56 14.89
CA GLU A 6 -21.47 -1.01 15.51
C GLU A 6 -21.35 -0.53 16.96
N ARG A 7 -21.80 0.69 17.25
CA ARG A 7 -21.83 1.19 18.63
C ARG A 7 -22.77 0.39 19.51
N LEU A 8 -23.94 0.01 19.00
CA LEU A 8 -24.87 -0.83 19.74
C LEU A 8 -24.27 -2.20 20.02
N GLU A 9 -23.65 -2.82 19.01
CA GLU A 9 -22.96 -4.10 19.16
C GLU A 9 -21.82 -4.03 20.18
N MET A 10 -21.00 -2.99 20.13
CA MET A 10 -19.92 -2.77 21.09
C MET A 10 -20.42 -2.57 22.51
N SER A 11 -21.54 -1.84 22.69
CA SER A 11 -22.14 -1.63 24.02
C SER A 11 -22.67 -2.93 24.65
N VAL A 12 -23.12 -3.87 23.83
CA VAL A 12 -23.56 -5.19 24.27
C VAL A 12 -22.39 -6.10 24.60
N ARG A 13 -21.32 -6.05 23.80
CA ARG A 13 -20.14 -6.93 23.98
C ARG A 13 -19.18 -6.50 25.07
N LEU A 14 -19.21 -5.23 25.45
CA LEU A 14 -18.33 -4.65 26.47
C LEU A 14 -19.16 -4.04 27.63
N PRO A 15 -19.79 -4.86 28.46
CA PRO A 15 -20.55 -4.35 29.61
C PRO A 15 -19.57 -3.61 30.55
N GLY A 16 -19.86 -2.34 30.80
CA GLY A 16 -19.00 -1.44 31.58
C GLY A 16 -18.07 -0.55 30.77
N GLY A 17 -18.00 -0.75 29.44
CA GLY A 17 -17.33 0.17 28.54
C GLY A 17 -18.19 1.37 28.17
N THR A 18 -17.57 2.49 27.89
CA THR A 18 -18.27 3.68 27.36
C THR A 18 -18.17 3.72 25.85
N VAL A 19 -19.28 3.57 25.15
CA VAL A 19 -19.37 3.75 23.70
C VAL A 19 -19.81 5.18 23.40
N ALA A 20 -18.87 6.04 23.02
CA ALA A 20 -19.11 7.45 22.77
C ALA A 20 -19.57 7.70 21.32
N ASN A 21 -20.44 8.70 21.14
CA ASN A 21 -20.77 9.29 19.84
C ASN A 21 -19.56 10.05 19.31
N PHE A 22 -19.17 9.77 18.06
CA PHE A 22 -18.21 10.61 17.35
C PHE A 22 -18.94 11.72 16.57
N PRO A 23 -18.53 12.99 16.58
CA PRO A 23 -17.45 13.56 17.37
C PRO A 23 -18.07 14.30 18.53
N PRO A 24 -18.01 14.11 19.69
CA PRO A 24 -17.74 15.24 20.54
C PRO A 24 -17.01 14.87 21.82
N ARG A 25 -16.09 15.66 22.20
CA ARG A 25 -15.51 15.67 23.53
C ARG A 25 -14.66 14.45 23.88
N LEU A 26 -14.08 13.74 22.89
CA LEU A 26 -13.02 12.75 23.14
C LEU A 26 -11.90 13.37 23.99
N ALA A 27 -11.63 14.66 23.82
CA ALA A 27 -10.69 15.41 24.66
C ALA A 27 -11.04 15.39 26.16
N ALA A 28 -12.29 15.12 26.53
CA ALA A 28 -12.69 14.99 27.93
C ALA A 28 -12.33 13.63 28.53
N TYR A 29 -12.16 12.61 27.68
CA TYR A 29 -11.80 11.25 28.09
C TYR A 29 -10.32 10.92 27.91
N PHE A 30 -9.64 11.69 27.07
CA PHE A 30 -8.20 11.52 26.83
C PHE A 30 -7.48 12.83 27.16
N PRO A 31 -6.46 12.78 28.00
CA PRO A 31 -5.65 13.96 28.26
C PRO A 31 -5.04 14.47 26.94
N PRO A 32 -4.90 15.79 26.77
CA PRO A 32 -4.25 16.33 25.61
C PRO A 32 -2.85 15.72 25.47
N ARG A 33 -2.65 15.01 24.35
CA ARG A 33 -1.37 14.42 23.99
C ARG A 33 -0.68 15.37 23.03
N GLU A 34 0.58 15.63 23.26
CA GLU A 34 1.40 16.29 22.25
C GLU A 34 1.48 15.39 21.01
N LEU A 35 1.05 15.94 19.89
CA LEU A 35 1.13 15.25 18.61
C LEU A 35 2.59 15.16 18.18
N THR A 36 3.08 13.95 18.00
CA THR A 36 4.38 13.71 17.39
C THR A 36 4.36 14.09 15.91
N ASP A 37 5.52 14.27 15.30
CA ASP A 37 5.61 14.50 13.85
C ASP A 37 5.05 13.31 13.07
N GLU A 38 5.17 12.09 13.60
CA GLU A 38 4.55 10.90 13.03
C GLU A 38 3.01 10.96 13.07
N ASP A 39 2.41 11.43 14.17
CA ASP A 39 0.97 11.60 14.29
C ASP A 39 0.43 12.66 13.31
N ARG A 40 1.19 13.74 13.10
CA ARG A 40 0.85 14.78 12.12
C ARG A 40 0.91 14.22 10.71
N HIS A 41 1.96 13.49 10.38
CA HIS A 41 2.15 12.87 9.05
C HIS A 41 1.03 11.87 8.73
N LYS A 42 0.65 11.02 9.68
CA LYS A 42 -0.51 10.14 9.54
C LYS A 42 -1.81 10.90 9.32
N THR A 43 -2.01 12.00 10.05
CA THR A 43 -3.21 12.83 9.89
C THR A 43 -3.28 13.44 8.50
N GLU A 44 -2.15 13.91 7.95
CA GLU A 44 -2.06 14.44 6.59
C GLU A 44 -2.33 13.34 5.55
N GLU A 45 -1.77 12.14 5.73
CA GLU A 45 -2.05 10.99 4.87
C GLU A 45 -3.55 10.63 4.85
N TYR A 46 -4.23 10.61 6.01
CA TYR A 46 -5.67 10.35 6.08
C TYR A 46 -6.51 11.44 5.39
N ARG A 47 -6.13 12.69 5.54
CA ARG A 47 -6.80 13.81 4.86
C ARG A 47 -6.64 13.70 3.34
N ALA A 48 -5.42 13.47 2.88
CA ALA A 48 -5.13 13.28 1.47
C ALA A 48 -5.93 12.11 0.86
N GLU A 49 -6.07 11.01 1.61
CA GLU A 49 -6.86 9.86 1.15
C GLU A 49 -8.36 10.17 1.10
N ALA A 50 -8.88 10.92 2.07
CA ALA A 50 -10.27 11.37 2.05
C ALA A 50 -10.55 12.29 0.85
N GLU A 51 -9.62 13.19 0.51
CA GLU A 51 -9.75 14.07 -0.66
C GLU A 51 -9.66 13.28 -1.98
N ARG A 52 -8.80 12.24 -2.07
CA ARG A 52 -8.77 11.33 -3.22
C ARG A 52 -10.11 10.65 -3.43
N LYS A 53 -10.69 10.08 -2.38
CA LYS A 53 -12.00 9.44 -2.44
C LYS A 53 -13.08 10.40 -2.92
N ARG A 54 -13.16 11.59 -2.33
CA ARG A 54 -14.13 12.61 -2.77
C ARG A 54 -13.92 13.01 -4.23
N CYS A 55 -12.68 13.10 -4.67
CA CYS A 55 -12.38 13.43 -6.06
C CYS A 55 -12.90 12.37 -7.04
N LEU A 56 -12.96 11.11 -6.62
CA LEU A 56 -13.41 9.98 -7.44
C LEU A 56 -14.90 9.68 -7.27
N GLU A 57 -15.56 10.20 -6.22
CA GLU A 57 -17.00 10.02 -6.01
C GLU A 57 -17.81 10.63 -7.17
N GLY A 58 -18.68 9.82 -7.76
CA GLY A 58 -19.55 10.23 -8.86
C GLY A 58 -18.86 10.34 -10.22
N MET A 59 -17.63 9.87 -10.34
CA MET A 59 -16.88 9.86 -11.60
C MET A 59 -16.93 8.48 -12.25
N ASP A 60 -18.09 8.09 -12.79
CA ASP A 60 -18.18 6.89 -13.62
C ASP A 60 -17.48 7.10 -14.97
N GLY A 61 -16.55 6.23 -15.33
CA GLY A 61 -15.87 6.23 -16.63
C GLY A 61 -14.79 7.29 -16.82
N VAL A 62 -14.40 8.00 -15.78
CA VAL A 62 -13.29 8.97 -15.84
C VAL A 62 -11.95 8.26 -15.67
N ASP A 63 -10.96 8.70 -16.45
CA ASP A 63 -9.57 8.28 -16.26
C ASP A 63 -9.05 8.77 -14.90
N VAL A 64 -8.96 7.84 -13.96
CA VAL A 64 -8.47 8.05 -12.58
C VAL A 64 -7.09 8.70 -12.59
N TRP A 65 -6.24 8.35 -13.56
CA TRP A 65 -4.90 8.90 -13.70
C TRP A 65 -4.91 10.41 -13.93
N THR A 66 -5.72 10.85 -14.88
CA THR A 66 -5.91 12.27 -15.17
C THR A 66 -6.59 12.99 -14.00
N ALA A 67 -7.63 12.37 -13.42
CA ALA A 67 -8.38 12.95 -12.32
C ALA A 67 -7.53 13.19 -11.07
N LEU A 68 -6.64 12.28 -10.73
CA LEU A 68 -5.74 12.41 -9.60
C LEU A 68 -4.39 13.06 -9.95
N GLY A 69 -4.04 13.14 -11.24
CA GLY A 69 -2.73 13.59 -11.69
C GLY A 69 -1.61 12.64 -11.23
N ILE A 70 -1.85 11.32 -11.32
CA ILE A 70 -0.92 10.30 -10.85
C ILE A 70 0.38 10.35 -11.67
N ARG A 71 1.49 10.39 -10.95
CA ARG A 71 2.84 10.19 -11.48
C ARG A 71 3.41 8.95 -10.83
N LEU A 72 3.77 7.98 -11.66
CA LEU A 72 4.36 6.72 -11.25
C LEU A 72 5.81 6.68 -11.72
N ASP A 73 6.71 6.37 -10.80
CA ASP A 73 8.12 6.10 -11.07
C ASP A 73 8.41 4.64 -10.72
N VAL A 74 8.83 3.86 -11.72
CA VAL A 74 9.13 2.43 -11.58
C VAL A 74 10.56 2.19 -12.02
N HIS A 75 11.38 1.68 -11.12
CA HIS A 75 12.81 1.48 -11.39
C HIS A 75 13.38 0.26 -10.64
N VAL A 76 14.60 -0.09 -11.00
CA VAL A 76 15.36 -1.11 -10.26
C VAL A 76 15.66 -0.57 -8.86
N MET A 77 15.38 -1.35 -7.84
CA MET A 77 15.60 -0.98 -6.43
C MET A 77 17.00 -0.43 -6.18
N THR A 78 17.06 0.66 -5.47
CA THR A 78 18.31 1.27 -4.97
C THR A 78 18.61 0.80 -3.54
N ASP A 79 19.88 0.92 -3.11
CA ASP A 79 20.27 0.57 -1.74
C ASP A 79 19.51 1.36 -0.66
N GLY A 80 19.14 2.61 -0.97
CA GLY A 80 18.38 3.46 -0.06
C GLY A 80 16.94 3.00 0.18
N GLU A 81 16.41 2.13 -0.66
CA GLU A 81 15.02 1.65 -0.58
C GLU A 81 14.88 0.32 0.15
N VAL A 82 15.98 -0.39 0.40
CA VAL A 82 15.98 -1.73 1.00
C VAL A 82 15.17 -1.80 2.30
N ALA A 83 15.39 -0.87 3.21
CA ALA A 83 14.67 -0.82 4.48
C ALA A 83 13.16 -0.62 4.28
N ARG A 84 12.78 0.19 3.28
CA ARG A 84 11.37 0.45 2.98
C ARG A 84 10.70 -0.73 2.29
N VAL A 85 11.39 -1.44 1.39
CA VAL A 85 10.93 -2.69 0.77
C VAL A 85 10.70 -3.75 1.83
N ALA A 86 11.67 -3.98 2.72
CA ALA A 86 11.52 -4.90 3.84
C ALA A 86 10.33 -4.52 4.74
N GLN A 87 10.18 -3.25 5.07
CA GLN A 87 9.04 -2.77 5.86
C GLN A 87 7.69 -3.00 5.16
N LEU A 88 7.62 -2.79 3.84
CA LEU A 88 6.38 -3.00 3.08
C LEU A 88 6.00 -4.47 3.07
N SER A 89 6.95 -5.41 2.91
CA SER A 89 6.69 -6.84 2.98
C SER A 89 6.09 -7.27 4.34
N GLN A 90 6.44 -6.58 5.43
CA GLN A 90 5.91 -6.88 6.76
C GLN A 90 4.48 -6.37 6.99
N LYS A 91 4.06 -5.34 6.24
CA LYS A 91 2.80 -4.62 6.49
C LYS A 91 1.70 -4.93 5.48
N ALA A 92 2.05 -5.30 4.25
CA ALA A 92 1.07 -5.60 3.21
C ALA A 92 0.41 -6.95 3.45
N ASN A 93 -0.92 -7.01 3.26
CA ASN A 93 -1.69 -8.22 3.44
C ASN A 93 -2.72 -8.45 2.33
N GLN A 94 -3.20 -7.39 1.65
CA GLN A 94 -4.25 -7.50 0.64
C GLN A 94 -3.68 -7.79 -0.75
N PHE A 95 -2.59 -7.11 -1.13
CA PHE A 95 -1.88 -7.40 -2.36
C PHE A 95 -0.46 -7.84 -2.02
N ASP A 96 -0.32 -9.15 -1.86
CA ASP A 96 0.92 -9.84 -1.52
C ASP A 96 0.81 -11.25 -2.08
N VAL A 97 1.47 -11.48 -3.22
CA VAL A 97 1.27 -12.68 -4.04
C VAL A 97 1.72 -13.95 -3.32
N CYS A 98 2.81 -13.87 -2.56
CA CYS A 98 3.39 -15.05 -1.89
C CYS A 98 3.37 -14.97 -0.37
N THR A 99 2.99 -13.84 0.20
CA THR A 99 2.91 -13.59 1.65
C THR A 99 4.24 -13.78 2.40
N ASN A 100 5.34 -13.61 1.70
CA ASN A 100 6.66 -13.70 2.28
C ASN A 100 7.00 -12.44 3.11
N ARG A 101 7.79 -12.64 4.16
CA ARG A 101 8.29 -11.54 4.99
C ARG A 101 9.81 -11.52 4.88
N TYR A 102 10.33 -10.43 4.36
CA TYR A 102 11.75 -10.29 4.07
C TYR A 102 12.43 -9.37 5.07
N SER A 103 13.62 -9.78 5.50
CA SER A 103 14.58 -8.90 6.16
C SER A 103 15.32 -8.04 5.13
N GLU A 104 15.95 -6.97 5.59
CA GLU A 104 16.79 -6.14 4.72
C GLU A 104 17.96 -6.92 4.08
N ALA A 105 18.52 -7.91 4.81
CA ALA A 105 19.60 -8.74 4.30
C ALA A 105 19.14 -9.59 3.12
N GLU A 106 17.97 -10.23 3.24
CA GLU A 106 17.36 -11.03 2.17
C GLU A 106 17.01 -10.17 0.95
N ILE A 107 16.46 -8.97 1.15
CA ILE A 107 16.18 -8.05 0.05
C ILE A 107 17.46 -7.65 -0.69
N ARG A 108 18.55 -7.37 0.02
CA ARG A 108 19.85 -7.08 -0.62
C ARG A 108 20.38 -8.24 -1.43
N GLU A 109 20.24 -9.45 -0.90
CA GLU A 109 20.69 -10.66 -1.59
C GLU A 109 19.86 -10.90 -2.85
N LEU A 110 18.54 -10.82 -2.76
CA LEU A 110 17.63 -10.93 -3.90
C LEU A 110 17.93 -9.87 -4.98
N GLY A 111 18.29 -8.66 -4.58
CA GLY A 111 18.71 -7.60 -5.51
C GLY A 111 20.04 -7.90 -6.25
N ARG A 112 20.94 -8.68 -5.64
CA ARG A 112 22.19 -9.11 -6.28
C ARG A 112 21.99 -10.29 -7.22
N GLU A 113 21.12 -11.22 -6.86
CA GLU A 113 20.89 -12.46 -7.59
C GLU A 113 19.83 -12.35 -8.69
N GLY A 114 18.95 -11.34 -8.59
CA GLY A 114 17.79 -11.20 -9.45
C GLY A 114 17.51 -9.75 -9.85
N LEU A 115 16.24 -9.46 -10.00
CA LEU A 115 15.72 -8.14 -10.29
C LEU A 115 14.68 -7.78 -9.22
N VAL A 116 14.98 -6.77 -8.42
CA VAL A 116 13.99 -6.15 -7.52
C VAL A 116 13.60 -4.82 -8.12
N VAL A 117 12.31 -4.67 -8.43
CA VAL A 117 11.74 -3.45 -8.98
C VAL A 117 10.92 -2.78 -7.89
N THR A 118 11.05 -1.47 -7.77
CA THR A 118 10.29 -0.63 -6.86
C THR A 118 9.42 0.35 -7.63
N ALA A 119 8.27 0.69 -7.07
CA ALA A 119 7.37 1.68 -7.63
C ALA A 119 7.04 2.75 -6.59
N HIS A 120 7.15 4.00 -6.99
CA HIS A 120 6.79 5.19 -6.22
C HIS A 120 5.64 5.91 -6.89
N ALA A 121 4.67 6.36 -6.13
CA ALA A 121 3.56 7.14 -6.64
C ALA A 121 3.46 8.50 -5.98
N LYS A 122 3.08 9.48 -6.78
CA LYS A 122 2.76 10.83 -6.35
C LYS A 122 1.53 11.31 -7.11
N ASP A 123 0.66 12.04 -6.46
CA ASP A 123 -0.50 12.66 -7.08
C ASP A 123 -0.66 14.12 -6.60
N ARG A 124 -1.72 14.81 -7.04
CA ARG A 124 -1.97 16.20 -6.64
C ARG A 124 -2.26 16.39 -5.15
N PHE A 125 -2.55 15.32 -4.41
CA PHE A 125 -2.82 15.35 -2.98
C PHE A 125 -1.60 15.00 -2.12
N GLY A 126 -0.49 14.58 -2.75
CA GLY A 126 0.77 14.36 -2.06
C GLY A 126 1.61 13.21 -2.61
N ASP A 127 2.76 13.04 -1.98
CA ASP A 127 3.68 11.93 -2.25
C ASP A 127 3.28 10.73 -1.40
N GLN A 128 3.11 9.58 -2.05
CA GLN A 128 2.75 8.32 -1.37
C GLN A 128 3.98 7.45 -1.09
N GLY A 129 5.15 7.88 -1.56
CA GLY A 129 6.42 7.18 -1.42
C GLY A 129 6.46 5.86 -2.17
N LEU A 130 7.24 4.91 -1.67
CA LEU A 130 7.31 3.55 -2.20
C LEU A 130 6.00 2.81 -1.91
N ILE A 131 5.30 2.45 -2.97
CA ILE A 131 3.95 1.84 -2.93
C ILE A 131 3.94 0.37 -3.31
N ALA A 132 4.92 -0.09 -4.07
CA ALA A 132 5.00 -1.48 -4.49
C ALA A 132 6.45 -1.92 -4.69
N PHE A 133 6.67 -3.23 -4.63
CA PHE A 133 7.86 -3.87 -5.14
C PHE A 133 7.54 -5.23 -5.76
N VAL A 134 8.38 -5.64 -6.71
CA VAL A 134 8.31 -6.93 -7.37
C VAL A 134 9.71 -7.56 -7.37
N ILE A 135 9.80 -8.82 -6.99
CA ILE A 135 11.03 -9.60 -6.98
C ILE A 135 10.97 -10.63 -8.08
N VAL A 136 11.93 -10.58 -9.00
CA VAL A 136 12.05 -11.54 -10.11
C VAL A 136 13.40 -12.24 -10.02
N LYS A 137 13.40 -13.58 -10.07
CA LYS A 137 14.58 -14.41 -10.14
C LYS A 137 14.48 -15.37 -11.32
N GLY A 138 15.40 -15.26 -12.27
CA GLY A 138 15.27 -15.96 -13.54
C GLY A 138 14.04 -15.48 -14.31
N ASN A 139 13.07 -16.34 -14.52
CA ASN A 139 11.77 -16.05 -15.13
C ASN A 139 10.59 -16.11 -14.16
N GLU A 140 10.86 -16.25 -12.87
CA GLU A 140 9.84 -16.38 -11.84
C GLU A 140 9.69 -15.06 -11.04
N ILE A 141 8.47 -14.62 -10.86
CA ILE A 141 8.11 -13.58 -9.89
C ILE A 141 8.01 -14.27 -8.53
N LEU A 142 9.01 -14.07 -7.68
CA LEU A 142 9.04 -14.65 -6.33
C LEU A 142 8.08 -13.96 -5.39
N ASP A 143 7.84 -12.68 -5.60
CA ASP A 143 6.85 -11.92 -4.84
C ASP A 143 6.48 -10.62 -5.55
N TRP A 144 5.25 -10.19 -5.35
CA TRP A 144 4.75 -8.89 -5.75
C TRP A 144 3.87 -8.35 -4.64
N VAL A 145 4.33 -7.27 -4.04
CA VAL A 145 3.66 -6.63 -2.91
C VAL A 145 3.29 -5.21 -3.27
N MET A 146 2.06 -4.82 -2.93
CA MET A 146 1.56 -3.47 -3.15
C MET A 146 0.80 -2.94 -1.92
N SER A 147 0.91 -1.64 -1.70
CA SER A 147 0.15 -0.95 -0.67
C SER A 147 -1.34 -0.89 -1.03
N CYS A 148 -2.22 -1.31 -0.12
CA CYS A 148 -3.68 -1.26 -0.34
C CYS A 148 -4.21 0.16 -0.65
N ARG A 149 -3.47 1.21 -0.27
CA ARG A 149 -3.84 2.61 -0.52
C ARG A 149 -3.92 2.98 -2.00
N VAL A 150 -3.25 2.24 -2.87
CA VAL A 150 -3.16 2.55 -4.30
C VAL A 150 -3.87 1.56 -5.21
N MET A 151 -4.42 0.50 -4.63
CA MET A 151 -5.13 -0.55 -5.38
C MET A 151 -6.34 -0.03 -6.15
N GLY A 152 -6.63 -0.67 -7.27
CA GLY A 152 -7.79 -0.34 -8.11
C GLY A 152 -7.68 0.99 -8.84
N ARG A 153 -6.46 1.53 -8.99
CA ARG A 153 -6.20 2.78 -9.73
C ARG A 153 -5.50 2.55 -11.07
N GLY A 154 -5.36 1.29 -11.50
CA GLY A 154 -4.63 0.94 -12.72
C GLY A 154 -3.11 1.10 -12.58
N ILE A 155 -2.59 1.13 -11.36
CA ILE A 155 -1.15 1.16 -11.06
C ILE A 155 -0.58 -0.23 -11.25
N GLU A 156 -1.36 -1.25 -10.94
CA GLU A 156 -1.03 -2.66 -11.05
C GLU A 156 -0.54 -3.00 -12.45
N GLU A 157 -1.33 -2.69 -13.45
CA GLU A 157 -1.04 -2.99 -14.86
C GLU A 157 0.20 -2.23 -15.35
N ARG A 158 0.42 -1.00 -14.87
CA ARG A 158 1.59 -0.23 -15.25
C ARG A 158 2.87 -0.73 -14.59
N VAL A 159 2.80 -1.14 -13.33
CA VAL A 159 3.94 -1.78 -12.66
C VAL A 159 4.27 -3.09 -13.36
N GLN A 160 3.28 -3.90 -13.70
CA GLN A 160 3.47 -5.13 -14.45
C GLN A 160 4.19 -4.88 -15.79
N ALA A 161 3.68 -3.96 -16.59
CA ALA A 161 4.26 -3.64 -17.89
C ALA A 161 5.74 -3.20 -17.77
N GLU A 162 6.09 -2.41 -16.75
CA GLU A 162 7.47 -1.98 -16.51
C GLU A 162 8.36 -3.15 -16.05
N VAL A 163 7.85 -4.03 -15.20
CA VAL A 163 8.57 -5.24 -14.77
C VAL A 163 8.83 -6.15 -15.97
N GLU A 164 7.84 -6.39 -16.81
CA GLU A 164 7.99 -7.18 -18.04
C GLU A 164 9.03 -6.56 -18.99
N ARG A 165 9.00 -5.24 -19.17
CA ARG A 165 9.97 -4.52 -19.98
C ARG A 165 11.40 -4.65 -19.44
N MET A 166 11.57 -4.52 -18.10
CA MET A 166 12.88 -4.65 -17.44
C MET A 166 13.40 -6.09 -17.48
N ALA A 167 12.52 -7.07 -17.33
CA ALA A 167 12.85 -8.49 -17.44
C ALA A 167 13.25 -8.86 -18.89
N ALA A 168 12.51 -8.36 -19.88
CA ALA A 168 12.82 -8.54 -21.29
C ALA A 168 14.19 -7.97 -21.68
N ALA A 169 14.54 -6.81 -21.14
CA ALA A 169 15.89 -6.21 -21.33
C ALA A 169 17.02 -7.09 -20.76
N ARG A 170 16.71 -8.01 -19.86
CA ARG A 170 17.63 -9.02 -19.30
C ARG A 170 17.54 -10.38 -19.98
N GLY A 171 16.78 -10.48 -21.10
CA GLY A 171 16.62 -11.71 -21.88
C GLY A 171 15.51 -12.65 -21.40
N VAL A 172 14.73 -12.27 -20.42
CA VAL A 172 13.56 -13.03 -19.94
C VAL A 172 12.39 -12.77 -20.89
N ARG A 173 11.88 -13.83 -21.54
CA ARG A 173 10.78 -13.72 -22.54
C ARG A 173 9.40 -13.93 -21.95
N GLU A 174 9.32 -14.62 -20.84
CA GLU A 174 8.08 -14.98 -20.18
C GLU A 174 8.31 -14.95 -18.67
N LEU A 175 7.40 -14.33 -17.93
CA LEU A 175 7.39 -14.33 -16.48
C LEU A 175 6.28 -15.24 -15.98
N SER A 176 6.57 -16.04 -14.96
CA SER A 176 5.62 -16.88 -14.24
C SER A 176 5.51 -16.41 -12.78
N ALA A 177 4.35 -16.61 -12.19
CA ALA A 177 4.11 -16.36 -10.77
C ALA A 177 3.25 -17.46 -10.17
N GLU A 178 3.60 -17.93 -8.98
CA GLU A 178 2.76 -18.80 -8.18
C GLU A 178 2.22 -18.04 -6.98
N GLY A 179 0.93 -17.70 -7.02
CA GLY A 179 0.27 -17.03 -5.90
C GLY A 179 -0.11 -18.01 -4.78
N ARG A 180 0.03 -17.58 -3.53
CA ARG A 180 -0.48 -18.31 -2.36
C ARG A 180 -1.73 -17.62 -1.84
N ASP A 181 -2.83 -18.38 -1.80
CA ASP A 181 -4.03 -17.89 -1.13
C ASP A 181 -3.82 -17.87 0.39
N SER A 182 -3.85 -16.67 0.96
CA SER A 182 -3.76 -16.45 2.40
C SER A 182 -5.14 -16.22 3.04
N GLY A 183 -6.22 -16.27 2.26
CA GLY A 183 -7.56 -15.87 2.68
C GLY A 183 -7.71 -14.35 2.92
N LYS A 184 -6.66 -13.57 2.71
CA LYS A 184 -6.64 -12.11 2.87
C LYS A 184 -6.16 -11.37 1.62
N ASN A 185 -5.52 -12.09 0.69
CA ASN A 185 -4.98 -11.58 -0.55
C ASN A 185 -5.80 -12.01 -1.78
N ALA A 186 -7.02 -12.50 -1.58
CA ALA A 186 -7.96 -12.70 -2.67
C ALA A 186 -8.36 -11.35 -3.27
N PRO A 187 -8.43 -11.21 -4.61
CA PRO A 187 -8.87 -10.00 -5.30
C PRO A 187 -10.31 -9.63 -5.00
#